data_4fa08797277b0d225f53e4ad5a991151
#
_entry.id   4fa08797277b0d225f53e4ad5a991151
#
_cell.length_a   1.000
_cell.length_b   1.000
_cell.length_c   1.000
_cell.angle_alpha   90.00
_cell.angle_beta   90.00
_cell.angle_gamma   90.00
#
_symmetry.space_group_name_H-M   'P 1'
#
loop_
_entity.id
_entity.type
_entity.pdbx_description
1 polymer ?
#
loop_
_entity_poly.entity_id
_entity_poly.type
_entity_poly.pdbx_seq_one_letter_code
_entity_poly.pdbx_strand_id
1 'polypeptide(L)'
;MDVTAWAWASFLAVVLVVLTILRRGRGSQPQGNRLPPGPKPWPVIGNLNLIGALPHRSIHELSKQYGPLMQLRFGSFPVVVGSSAEMARFFLKTHDTVFADRPRTAAGKHTTYNYSDVLWAPYNAHFRRARRLFATELFSAARLESYKHIRHEEVSALLRDLAAAAHGASGRAVPLRGHLFAATNGIISRVVLGKKYAEKEAGGSAAMALEDLSGLIEEFFLLNGVINVGDFIPWFDWLDLQGYVRRMKKYSKKMDRFLEHVLEEHEERRRVKGEQFVARDMVDVLLQLADNPNRLDRDTVKALTQVCMQELIVGGSDTSSVTMEWAMSEVLRNPEVLGKATKELDRVVGRDRMVMEKDIPDLPYIEAIVKEAMRMHPVSPMLAPHLAREDASVDGHDIPAGTLVLVNVWAIGRDPTYWDAPEEFRPERFMGSKIDVKGQDMELLPFGAGRRMCPGYSLGLKVVQLIVANLLHGFTWGLPDGTTMEQLNMEEIYGLTTARKFPLEAVVEPKLQEHVFS
;
A
#
# COMPACT_ATOMS: atom_id res chain seq x y z
N MET A 1 53.73 -27.27 2.87
CA MET A 1 52.43 -27.57 2.22
C MET A 1 52.06 -26.35 1.41
N ASP A 2 52.05 -26.49 0.08
CA ASP A 2 52.02 -25.35 -0.86
C ASP A 2 50.71 -24.60 -0.84
N VAL A 3 50.77 -23.34 -0.48
CA VAL A 3 49.66 -22.37 -0.55
C VAL A 3 49.02 -22.31 -1.96
N THR A 4 49.86 -22.59 -3.00
CA THR A 4 49.43 -22.72 -4.39
C THR A 4 48.52 -23.90 -4.65
N ALA A 5 48.72 -25.05 -4.01
CA ALA A 5 47.87 -26.23 -4.19
C ALA A 5 46.45 -26.00 -3.60
N TRP A 6 46.37 -25.35 -2.46
CA TRP A 6 45.08 -24.96 -1.85
C TRP A 6 44.32 -23.91 -2.67
N ALA A 7 45.03 -22.95 -3.27
CA ALA A 7 44.43 -21.94 -4.16
C ALA A 7 43.83 -22.61 -5.41
N TRP A 8 44.55 -23.55 -6.04
CA TRP A 8 44.04 -24.30 -7.18
C TRP A 8 42.87 -25.24 -6.82
N ALA A 9 42.91 -25.90 -5.68
CA ALA A 9 41.82 -26.75 -5.19
C ALA A 9 40.56 -25.92 -4.94
N SER A 10 40.70 -24.74 -4.32
CA SER A 10 39.59 -23.78 -4.09
C SER A 10 39.04 -23.26 -5.40
N PHE A 11 39.89 -22.91 -6.37
CA PHE A 11 39.47 -22.46 -7.69
C PHE A 11 38.71 -23.56 -8.44
N LEU A 12 39.22 -24.80 -8.45
CA LEU A 12 38.56 -25.94 -9.07
C LEU A 12 37.22 -26.26 -8.40
N ALA A 13 37.13 -26.18 -7.06
CA ALA A 13 35.88 -26.33 -6.34
C ALA A 13 34.84 -25.26 -6.74
N VAL A 14 35.25 -23.99 -6.82
CA VAL A 14 34.40 -22.91 -7.31
C VAL A 14 33.94 -23.13 -8.75
N VAL A 15 34.85 -23.55 -9.64
CA VAL A 15 34.52 -23.85 -11.05
C VAL A 15 33.57 -25.05 -11.13
N LEU A 16 33.75 -26.10 -10.34
CA LEU A 16 32.85 -27.26 -10.28
C LEU A 16 31.48 -26.89 -9.74
N VAL A 17 31.41 -26.04 -8.71
CA VAL A 17 30.16 -25.51 -8.18
C VAL A 17 29.46 -24.65 -9.25
N VAL A 18 30.17 -23.74 -9.92
CA VAL A 18 29.64 -22.95 -11.01
C VAL A 18 29.13 -23.80 -12.16
N LEU A 19 29.91 -24.83 -12.59
CA LEU A 19 29.49 -25.75 -13.64
C LEU A 19 28.30 -26.62 -13.23
N THR A 20 28.21 -27.01 -11.97
CA THR A 20 27.06 -27.76 -11.44
C THR A 20 25.81 -26.90 -11.38
N ILE A 21 25.97 -25.63 -11.00
CA ILE A 21 24.91 -24.62 -11.03
C ILE A 21 24.44 -24.36 -12.47
N LEU A 22 25.39 -24.19 -13.40
CA LEU A 22 25.09 -23.98 -14.82
C LEU A 22 24.41 -25.22 -15.46
N ARG A 23 24.78 -26.43 -15.04
CA ARG A 23 24.12 -27.67 -15.48
C ARG A 23 22.72 -27.83 -14.86
N ARG A 24 22.54 -27.51 -13.58
CA ARG A 24 21.23 -27.55 -12.92
C ARG A 24 20.33 -26.41 -13.39
N GLY A 25 20.89 -25.26 -13.75
CA GLY A 25 20.16 -24.15 -14.40
C GLY A 25 19.69 -24.46 -15.82
N ARG A 26 20.25 -25.52 -16.45
CA ARG A 26 19.74 -26.15 -17.68
C ARG A 26 18.74 -27.26 -17.41
N GLY A 27 18.17 -27.32 -16.20
CA GLY A 27 17.06 -28.22 -15.89
C GLY A 27 16.02 -28.11 -16.97
N SER A 28 15.79 -29.20 -17.67
CA SER A 28 14.87 -29.38 -18.79
C SER A 28 13.59 -28.61 -18.56
N GLN A 29 13.33 -27.59 -19.40
CA GLN A 29 11.94 -27.19 -19.61
C GLN A 29 11.18 -28.47 -19.96
N PRO A 30 10.05 -28.74 -19.32
CA PRO A 30 9.21 -29.85 -19.76
C PRO A 30 8.95 -29.66 -21.26
N GLN A 31 9.36 -30.65 -22.07
CA GLN A 31 9.11 -30.64 -23.49
C GLN A 31 7.61 -30.54 -23.69
N GLY A 32 7.14 -29.37 -24.17
CA GLY A 32 5.72 -29.14 -24.47
C GLY A 32 5.11 -27.85 -23.93
N ASN A 33 5.64 -27.25 -22.88
CA ASN A 33 5.05 -26.02 -22.33
C ASN A 33 5.32 -24.80 -23.21
N ARG A 34 4.26 -24.18 -23.68
CA ARG A 34 4.31 -22.89 -24.40
C ARG A 34 4.35 -21.75 -23.39
N LEU A 35 5.51 -21.45 -22.85
CA LEU A 35 5.65 -20.32 -21.90
C LEU A 35 5.44 -18.97 -22.61
N PRO A 36 4.97 -17.95 -21.90
CA PRO A 36 4.86 -16.59 -22.45
C PRO A 36 6.21 -16.06 -22.98
N PRO A 37 6.22 -15.12 -23.94
CA PRO A 37 7.45 -14.51 -24.41
C PRO A 37 8.16 -13.73 -23.31
N GLY A 38 9.49 -13.58 -23.43
CA GLY A 38 10.26 -12.83 -22.44
C GLY A 38 11.75 -12.79 -22.72
N PRO A 39 12.50 -11.93 -22.02
CA PRO A 39 13.94 -11.83 -22.18
C PRO A 39 14.65 -13.09 -21.68
N LYS A 40 15.75 -13.44 -22.37
CA LYS A 40 16.58 -14.58 -21.97
C LYS A 40 17.18 -14.34 -20.57
N PRO A 41 16.93 -15.25 -19.59
CA PRO A 41 17.42 -15.07 -18.24
C PRO A 41 18.93 -15.34 -18.15
N TRP A 42 19.63 -14.57 -17.30
CA TRP A 42 21.03 -14.82 -16.96
C TRP A 42 21.15 -16.00 -16.00
N PRO A 43 22.28 -16.73 -16.01
CA PRO A 43 22.53 -17.75 -15.02
C PRO A 43 22.46 -17.16 -13.60
N VAL A 44 21.90 -17.92 -12.65
CA VAL A 44 21.76 -17.61 -11.22
C VAL A 44 20.78 -16.47 -10.93
N ILE A 45 20.98 -15.28 -11.47
CA ILE A 45 20.17 -14.09 -11.15
C ILE A 45 18.90 -13.96 -12.00
N GLY A 46 18.79 -14.72 -13.08
CA GLY A 46 17.64 -14.58 -14.00
C GLY A 46 17.61 -13.23 -14.70
N ASN A 47 16.49 -12.53 -14.59
CA ASN A 47 16.26 -11.21 -15.18
C ASN A 47 16.31 -10.07 -14.13
N LEU A 48 16.81 -10.33 -12.93
CA LEU A 48 16.91 -9.30 -11.87
C LEU A 48 17.77 -8.09 -12.31
N ASN A 49 18.75 -8.30 -13.20
CA ASN A 49 19.57 -7.23 -13.77
C ASN A 49 18.81 -6.27 -14.68
N LEU A 50 17.60 -6.62 -15.13
CA LEU A 50 16.74 -5.78 -15.95
C LEU A 50 15.78 -4.92 -15.12
N ILE A 51 15.72 -5.19 -13.81
CA ILE A 51 14.83 -4.48 -12.89
C ILE A 51 15.60 -3.34 -12.24
N GLY A 52 15.24 -2.13 -12.58
CA GLY A 52 15.85 -0.93 -12.01
C GLY A 52 15.22 -0.49 -10.68
N ALA A 53 15.54 0.73 -10.26
CA ALA A 53 15.03 1.31 -9.02
C ALA A 53 13.49 1.47 -8.98
N LEU A 54 12.86 1.53 -10.15
CA LEU A 54 11.41 1.60 -10.34
C LEU A 54 10.95 0.37 -11.14
N PRO A 55 10.71 -0.78 -10.49
CA PRO A 55 10.36 -2.04 -11.13
C PRO A 55 9.16 -1.95 -12.09
N HIS A 56 8.10 -1.23 -11.71
CA HIS A 56 6.90 -1.05 -12.53
C HIS A 56 7.21 -0.38 -13.87
N ARG A 57 8.15 0.58 -13.92
CA ARG A 57 8.59 1.25 -15.16
C ARG A 57 9.50 0.33 -15.98
N SER A 58 10.48 -0.33 -15.36
CA SER A 58 11.37 -1.28 -16.03
C SER A 58 10.57 -2.41 -16.70
N ILE A 59 9.58 -2.95 -15.98
CA ILE A 59 8.70 -4.01 -16.46
C ILE A 59 7.76 -3.49 -17.57
N HIS A 60 7.28 -2.25 -17.47
CA HIS A 60 6.51 -1.63 -18.55
C HIS A 60 7.31 -1.51 -19.85
N GLU A 61 8.56 -1.06 -19.77
CA GLU A 61 9.43 -0.99 -20.97
C GLU A 61 9.66 -2.38 -21.59
N LEU A 62 9.83 -3.41 -20.75
CA LEU A 62 9.92 -4.79 -21.25
C LEU A 62 8.59 -5.24 -21.88
N SER A 63 7.45 -4.87 -21.34
CA SER A 63 6.14 -5.26 -21.88
C SER A 63 5.86 -4.66 -23.26
N LYS A 64 6.44 -3.51 -23.61
CA LYS A 64 6.38 -2.96 -24.97
C LYS A 64 7.07 -3.87 -26.00
N GLN A 65 8.10 -4.60 -25.58
CA GLN A 65 8.87 -5.49 -26.45
C GLN A 65 8.29 -6.91 -26.50
N TYR A 66 7.85 -7.44 -25.34
CA TYR A 66 7.44 -8.84 -25.21
C TYR A 66 5.93 -9.05 -25.14
N GLY A 67 5.16 -7.98 -25.09
CA GLY A 67 3.69 -8.02 -25.03
C GLY A 67 3.13 -7.90 -23.61
N PRO A 68 1.80 -7.82 -23.50
CA PRO A 68 1.10 -7.60 -22.22
C PRO A 68 1.14 -8.80 -21.27
N LEU A 69 1.42 -9.99 -21.79
CA LEU A 69 1.71 -11.21 -21.02
C LEU A 69 3.15 -11.61 -21.31
N MET A 70 4.04 -11.47 -20.35
CA MET A 70 5.44 -11.85 -20.52
C MET A 70 5.96 -12.68 -19.36
N GLN A 71 6.97 -13.51 -19.63
CA GLN A 71 7.69 -14.23 -18.58
C GLN A 71 9.02 -13.56 -18.24
N LEU A 72 9.35 -13.62 -16.97
CA LEU A 72 10.65 -13.27 -16.40
C LEU A 72 11.14 -14.42 -15.52
N ARG A 73 12.36 -14.29 -15.06
CA ARG A 73 12.91 -15.19 -14.03
C ARG A 73 13.63 -14.36 -12.98
N PHE A 74 13.20 -14.46 -11.72
CA PHE A 74 13.89 -13.81 -10.60
C PHE A 74 14.66 -14.87 -9.83
N GLY A 75 15.99 -14.87 -9.99
CA GLY A 75 16.82 -15.96 -9.46
C GLY A 75 16.37 -17.32 -9.96
N SER A 76 15.87 -18.17 -9.07
CA SER A 76 15.34 -19.50 -9.38
C SER A 76 13.83 -19.53 -9.66
N PHE A 77 13.10 -18.42 -9.42
CA PHE A 77 11.63 -18.39 -9.52
C PHE A 77 11.15 -17.96 -10.90
N PRO A 78 10.23 -18.72 -11.53
CA PRO A 78 9.51 -18.26 -12.70
C PRO A 78 8.56 -17.14 -12.32
N VAL A 79 8.49 -16.11 -13.15
CA VAL A 79 7.64 -14.94 -12.96
C VAL A 79 6.85 -14.71 -14.25
N VAL A 80 5.56 -14.45 -14.13
CA VAL A 80 4.71 -13.98 -15.21
C VAL A 80 4.17 -12.60 -14.86
N VAL A 81 4.18 -11.71 -15.85
CA VAL A 81 3.69 -10.34 -15.69
C VAL A 81 2.51 -10.13 -16.61
N GLY A 82 1.41 -9.62 -16.05
CA GLY A 82 0.26 -9.09 -16.78
C GLY A 82 0.28 -7.56 -16.79
N SER A 83 0.32 -6.95 -17.97
CA SER A 83 0.40 -5.48 -18.13
C SER A 83 -0.79 -4.89 -18.90
N SER A 84 -1.89 -5.65 -19.06
CA SER A 84 -3.13 -5.18 -19.68
C SER A 84 -4.34 -5.45 -18.77
N ALA A 85 -5.45 -4.74 -18.98
CA ALA A 85 -6.69 -4.97 -18.26
C ALA A 85 -7.26 -6.39 -18.48
N GLU A 86 -7.02 -6.98 -19.65
CA GLU A 86 -7.39 -8.35 -19.95
C GLU A 86 -6.62 -9.34 -19.08
N MET A 87 -5.30 -9.21 -18.98
CA MET A 87 -4.48 -10.05 -18.13
C MET A 87 -4.80 -9.84 -16.64
N ALA A 88 -5.06 -8.61 -16.22
CA ALA A 88 -5.54 -8.33 -14.87
C ALA A 88 -6.87 -9.06 -14.59
N ARG A 89 -7.81 -9.04 -15.53
CA ARG A 89 -9.09 -9.78 -15.43
C ARG A 89 -8.86 -11.27 -15.31
N PHE A 90 -7.95 -11.81 -16.12
CA PHE A 90 -7.61 -13.24 -16.06
C PHE A 90 -7.08 -13.63 -14.67
N PHE A 91 -6.07 -12.94 -14.18
CA PHE A 91 -5.40 -13.29 -12.91
C PHE A 91 -6.23 -12.95 -11.66
N LEU A 92 -6.89 -11.79 -11.65
CA LEU A 92 -7.50 -11.25 -10.43
C LEU A 92 -9.01 -11.54 -10.31
N LYS A 93 -9.67 -11.95 -11.40
CA LYS A 93 -11.13 -12.18 -11.40
C LYS A 93 -11.51 -13.54 -11.93
N THR A 94 -11.15 -13.87 -13.17
CA THR A 94 -11.60 -15.10 -13.83
C THR A 94 -11.00 -16.35 -13.20
N HIS A 95 -9.69 -16.31 -12.87
CA HIS A 95 -8.95 -17.41 -12.27
C HIS A 95 -8.38 -17.03 -10.89
N ASP A 96 -9.08 -16.15 -10.17
CA ASP A 96 -8.60 -15.60 -8.90
C ASP A 96 -8.31 -16.66 -7.83
N THR A 97 -8.97 -17.83 -7.89
CA THR A 97 -8.66 -18.96 -6.98
C THR A 97 -7.35 -19.63 -7.29
N VAL A 98 -6.96 -19.73 -8.54
CA VAL A 98 -5.69 -20.29 -9.01
C VAL A 98 -4.53 -19.40 -8.56
N PHE A 99 -4.71 -18.09 -8.67
CA PHE A 99 -3.69 -17.08 -8.39
C PHE A 99 -3.85 -16.40 -7.01
N ALA A 100 -4.66 -16.98 -6.12
CA ALA A 100 -4.92 -16.37 -4.81
C ALA A 100 -3.78 -16.55 -3.80
N ASP A 101 -2.77 -17.34 -4.07
CA ASP A 101 -1.69 -17.58 -3.09
C ASP A 101 -0.64 -16.47 -3.09
N ARG A 102 0.28 -16.53 -2.12
CA ARG A 102 1.37 -15.57 -1.95
C ARG A 102 2.71 -16.26 -1.90
N PRO A 103 3.77 -15.66 -2.44
CA PRO A 103 5.12 -16.21 -2.30
C PRO A 103 5.57 -16.16 -0.84
N ARG A 104 6.39 -17.12 -0.47
CA ARG A 104 6.99 -17.16 0.87
C ARG A 104 8.26 -16.33 0.89
N THR A 105 8.13 -15.07 1.31
CA THR A 105 9.23 -14.11 1.42
C THR A 105 9.71 -14.00 2.87
N ALA A 106 10.96 -13.54 3.06
CA ALA A 106 11.49 -13.20 4.38
C ALA A 106 10.64 -12.12 5.06
N ALA A 107 10.13 -11.15 4.29
CA ALA A 107 9.23 -10.11 4.79
C ALA A 107 7.97 -10.73 5.41
N GLY A 108 7.22 -11.53 4.68
CA GLY A 108 6.03 -12.21 5.20
C GLY A 108 6.32 -13.09 6.41
N LYS A 109 7.51 -13.76 6.44
CA LYS A 109 7.92 -14.56 7.59
C LYS A 109 8.18 -13.75 8.84
N HIS A 110 8.91 -12.65 8.72
CA HIS A 110 9.46 -11.94 9.87
C HIS A 110 8.68 -10.70 10.28
N THR A 111 7.92 -10.07 9.37
CA THR A 111 7.19 -8.84 9.68
C THR A 111 5.70 -9.05 9.91
N THR A 112 5.15 -10.23 9.57
CA THR A 112 3.71 -10.51 9.64
C THR A 112 3.36 -11.80 10.37
N TYR A 113 4.05 -12.06 11.48
CA TYR A 113 3.81 -13.23 12.35
C TYR A 113 3.75 -14.55 11.58
N ASN A 114 4.80 -14.80 10.77
CA ASN A 114 4.92 -16.03 9.96
C ASN A 114 3.72 -16.24 9.01
N TYR A 115 3.43 -15.22 8.19
CA TYR A 115 2.34 -15.24 7.17
C TYR A 115 0.93 -15.38 7.78
N SER A 116 0.70 -14.82 8.96
CA SER A 116 -0.61 -14.86 9.61
C SER A 116 -1.52 -13.69 9.25
N ASP A 117 -1.01 -12.70 8.51
CA ASP A 117 -1.71 -11.50 8.07
C ASP A 117 -2.61 -11.73 6.83
N VAL A 118 -3.31 -10.70 6.37
CA VAL A 118 -4.12 -10.75 5.14
C VAL A 118 -3.28 -10.46 3.89
N LEU A 119 -2.14 -9.77 4.05
CA LEU A 119 -1.27 -9.44 2.92
C LEU A 119 -0.50 -10.67 2.41
N TRP A 120 0.22 -11.39 3.31
CA TRP A 120 1.13 -12.48 2.94
C TRP A 120 0.61 -13.89 3.25
N ALA A 121 -0.51 -14.00 3.97
CA ALA A 121 -1.08 -15.32 4.29
C ALA A 121 -1.36 -16.14 3.01
N PRO A 122 -1.05 -17.46 3.02
CA PRO A 122 -1.51 -18.36 1.97
C PRO A 122 -3.04 -18.35 1.86
N TYR A 123 -3.57 -18.64 0.68
CA TYR A 123 -5.02 -18.75 0.48
C TYR A 123 -5.57 -20.04 1.10
N ASN A 124 -5.87 -19.98 2.38
CA ASN A 124 -6.33 -21.10 3.20
C ASN A 124 -7.57 -20.73 4.05
N ALA A 125 -7.94 -21.60 4.98
CA ALA A 125 -9.08 -21.34 5.88
C ALA A 125 -8.83 -20.17 6.83
N HIS A 126 -7.59 -19.97 7.30
CA HIS A 126 -7.19 -18.83 8.15
C HIS A 126 -7.41 -17.51 7.41
N PHE A 127 -6.85 -17.38 6.19
CA PHE A 127 -7.04 -16.19 5.35
C PHE A 127 -8.53 -15.89 5.11
N ARG A 128 -9.34 -16.91 4.76
CA ARG A 128 -10.78 -16.69 4.52
C ARG A 128 -11.52 -16.23 5.77
N ARG A 129 -11.14 -16.72 6.96
CA ARG A 129 -11.71 -16.26 8.24
C ARG A 129 -11.32 -14.82 8.53
N ALA A 130 -10.03 -14.47 8.41
CA ALA A 130 -9.55 -13.12 8.60
C ALA A 130 -10.27 -12.14 7.64
N ARG A 131 -10.35 -12.45 6.34
CA ARG A 131 -11.07 -11.64 5.35
C ARG A 131 -12.54 -11.43 5.69
N ARG A 132 -13.21 -12.47 6.19
CA ARG A 132 -14.61 -12.35 6.65
C ARG A 132 -14.70 -11.40 7.84
N LEU A 133 -13.83 -11.56 8.83
CA LEU A 133 -13.75 -10.68 10.00
C LEU A 133 -13.60 -9.21 9.59
N PHE A 134 -12.66 -8.91 8.70
CA PHE A 134 -12.48 -7.56 8.17
C PHE A 134 -13.78 -7.02 7.53
N ALA A 135 -14.46 -7.82 6.72
CA ALA A 135 -15.65 -7.38 6.00
C ALA A 135 -16.87 -7.16 6.90
N THR A 136 -17.09 -8.05 7.90
CA THR A 136 -18.31 -8.01 8.72
C THR A 136 -18.16 -7.15 9.97
N GLU A 137 -17.00 -7.19 10.63
CA GLU A 137 -16.82 -6.58 11.95
C GLU A 137 -16.08 -5.24 11.89
N LEU A 138 -15.13 -5.07 10.95
CA LEU A 138 -14.27 -3.90 10.93
C LEU A 138 -14.67 -2.88 9.85
N PHE A 139 -15.01 -3.33 8.65
CA PHE A 139 -15.31 -2.45 7.51
C PHE A 139 -16.76 -2.52 7.03
N SER A 140 -17.69 -3.05 7.83
CA SER A 140 -19.11 -2.97 7.49
C SER A 140 -19.60 -1.51 7.45
N ALA A 141 -20.62 -1.22 6.65
CA ALA A 141 -21.15 0.14 6.50
C ALA A 141 -21.56 0.76 7.84
N ALA A 142 -22.21 -0.02 8.72
CA ALA A 142 -22.61 0.43 10.06
C ALA A 142 -21.40 0.77 10.92
N ARG A 143 -20.32 -0.03 10.85
CA ARG A 143 -19.10 0.22 11.59
C ARG A 143 -18.37 1.47 11.08
N LEU A 144 -18.27 1.64 9.77
CA LEU A 144 -17.68 2.83 9.19
C LEU A 144 -18.48 4.10 9.54
N GLU A 145 -19.80 4.04 9.58
CA GLU A 145 -20.63 5.18 10.01
C GLU A 145 -20.42 5.51 11.48
N SER A 146 -20.27 4.51 12.36
CA SER A 146 -20.02 4.75 13.80
C SER A 146 -18.72 5.52 14.07
N TYR A 147 -17.73 5.44 13.19
CA TYR A 147 -16.45 6.17 13.29
C TYR A 147 -16.40 7.49 12.50
N LYS A 148 -17.52 7.96 11.98
CA LYS A 148 -17.59 9.21 11.20
C LYS A 148 -17.14 10.43 11.98
N HIS A 149 -17.50 10.51 13.28
CA HIS A 149 -17.07 11.60 14.16
C HIS A 149 -15.54 11.68 14.27
N ILE A 150 -14.84 10.54 14.37
CA ILE A 150 -13.37 10.49 14.42
C ILE A 150 -12.78 11.10 13.16
N ARG A 151 -13.27 10.71 11.99
CA ARG A 151 -12.77 11.26 10.72
C ARG A 151 -12.99 12.76 10.63
N HIS A 152 -14.15 13.22 11.08
CA HIS A 152 -14.46 14.66 11.10
C HIS A 152 -13.52 15.44 12.03
N GLU A 153 -13.31 14.97 13.26
CA GLU A 153 -12.43 15.61 14.24
C GLU A 153 -10.97 15.65 13.78
N GLU A 154 -10.46 14.56 13.18
CA GLU A 154 -9.09 14.50 12.68
C GLU A 154 -8.89 15.39 11.45
N VAL A 155 -9.89 15.50 10.58
CA VAL A 155 -9.84 16.46 9.46
C VAL A 155 -9.89 17.90 9.98
N SER A 156 -10.72 18.22 10.97
CA SER A 156 -10.70 19.54 11.61
C SER A 156 -9.34 19.84 12.25
N ALA A 157 -8.71 18.86 12.91
CA ALA A 157 -7.38 19.03 13.46
C ALA A 157 -6.33 19.30 12.36
N LEU A 158 -6.36 18.54 11.26
CA LEU A 158 -5.48 18.78 10.11
C LEU A 158 -5.61 20.22 9.57
N LEU A 159 -6.85 20.72 9.43
CA LEU A 159 -7.09 22.06 8.91
C LEU A 159 -6.56 23.14 9.88
N ARG A 160 -6.75 22.96 11.19
CA ARG A 160 -6.17 23.85 12.22
C ARG A 160 -4.65 23.87 12.17
N ASP A 161 -4.02 22.69 12.11
CA ASP A 161 -2.56 22.54 12.09
C ASP A 161 -1.96 23.22 10.84
N LEU A 162 -2.60 23.04 9.69
CA LEU A 162 -2.18 23.70 8.45
C LEU A 162 -2.39 25.23 8.50
N ALA A 163 -3.49 25.71 9.06
CA ALA A 163 -3.74 27.15 9.23
C ALA A 163 -2.70 27.76 10.18
N ALA A 164 -2.37 27.08 11.29
CA ALA A 164 -1.32 27.51 12.21
C ALA A 164 0.06 27.50 11.53
N ALA A 165 0.37 26.47 10.75
CA ALA A 165 1.62 26.39 9.99
C ALA A 165 1.74 27.52 8.96
N ALA A 166 0.65 27.84 8.26
CA ALA A 166 0.57 28.95 7.31
C ALA A 166 0.90 30.31 7.97
N HIS A 167 0.29 30.59 9.11
CA HIS A 167 0.59 31.82 9.88
C HIS A 167 2.03 31.87 10.37
N GLY A 168 2.56 30.74 10.88
CA GLY A 168 3.94 30.67 11.37
C GLY A 168 4.99 30.73 10.26
N ALA A 169 4.67 30.25 9.07
CA ALA A 169 5.59 30.23 7.95
C ALA A 169 5.72 31.59 7.22
N SER A 170 4.79 32.54 7.41
CA SER A 170 4.82 33.87 6.78
C SER A 170 5.08 33.82 5.26
N GLY A 171 4.34 32.96 4.54
CA GLY A 171 4.46 32.75 3.09
C GLY A 171 5.53 31.73 2.67
N ARG A 172 6.24 31.10 3.62
CA ARG A 172 7.14 29.98 3.29
C ARG A 172 6.34 28.69 3.04
N ALA A 173 6.97 27.78 2.29
CA ALA A 173 6.38 26.47 2.00
C ALA A 173 6.28 25.59 3.26
N VAL A 174 5.21 24.81 3.32
CA VAL A 174 4.92 23.83 4.37
C VAL A 174 5.04 22.41 3.76
N PRO A 175 5.78 21.49 4.39
CA PRO A 175 5.86 20.10 3.92
C PRO A 175 4.54 19.37 4.22
N LEU A 176 3.78 19.02 3.19
CA LEU A 176 2.42 18.49 3.33
C LEU A 176 2.39 17.05 3.88
N ARG A 177 3.37 16.21 3.53
CA ARG A 177 3.40 14.78 3.88
C ARG A 177 3.21 14.52 5.37
N GLY A 178 3.91 15.26 6.22
CA GLY A 178 3.82 15.09 7.68
C GLY A 178 2.41 15.35 8.23
N HIS A 179 1.75 16.41 7.75
CA HIS A 179 0.38 16.75 8.14
C HIS A 179 -0.63 15.69 7.66
N LEU A 180 -0.49 15.20 6.42
CA LEU A 180 -1.35 14.15 5.87
C LEU A 180 -1.19 12.84 6.63
N PHE A 181 0.05 12.45 6.92
CA PHE A 181 0.34 11.26 7.69
C PHE A 181 -0.21 11.36 9.12
N ALA A 182 -0.04 12.49 9.80
CA ALA A 182 -0.57 12.71 11.15
C ALA A 182 -2.11 12.57 11.18
N ALA A 183 -2.81 13.14 10.19
CA ALA A 183 -4.26 13.03 10.10
C ALA A 183 -4.73 11.58 9.83
N THR A 184 -4.13 10.89 8.86
CA THR A 184 -4.49 9.50 8.55
C THR A 184 -4.16 8.56 9.70
N ASN A 185 -2.98 8.71 10.31
CA ASN A 185 -2.60 7.95 11.49
C ASN A 185 -3.50 8.26 12.69
N GLY A 186 -3.91 9.51 12.89
CA GLY A 186 -4.89 9.91 13.90
C GLY A 186 -6.23 9.20 13.72
N ILE A 187 -6.77 9.19 12.51
CA ILE A 187 -8.00 8.47 12.17
C ILE A 187 -7.85 6.97 12.48
N ILE A 188 -6.81 6.33 11.94
CA ILE A 188 -6.62 4.89 12.09
C ILE A 188 -6.34 4.49 13.54
N SER A 189 -5.46 5.21 14.25
CA SER A 189 -5.17 4.93 15.65
C SER A 189 -6.41 5.02 16.52
N ARG A 190 -7.23 6.04 16.35
CA ARG A 190 -8.49 6.17 17.12
C ARG A 190 -9.53 5.12 16.76
N VAL A 191 -9.66 4.79 15.48
CA VAL A 191 -10.59 3.76 15.01
C VAL A 191 -10.17 2.37 15.48
N VAL A 192 -8.88 2.06 15.42
CA VAL A 192 -8.34 0.73 15.73
C VAL A 192 -8.05 0.58 17.20
N LEU A 193 -7.37 1.56 17.82
CA LEU A 193 -6.80 1.49 19.16
C LEU A 193 -7.55 2.36 20.19
N GLY A 194 -8.58 3.10 19.76
CA GLY A 194 -9.42 3.95 20.62
C GLY A 194 -8.78 5.27 21.06
N LYS A 195 -7.49 5.51 20.78
CA LYS A 195 -6.77 6.74 21.15
C LYS A 195 -5.65 7.06 20.14
N LYS A 196 -5.14 8.30 20.21
CA LYS A 196 -3.89 8.67 19.53
C LYS A 196 -2.71 8.23 20.39
N TYR A 197 -1.75 7.54 19.82
CA TYR A 197 -0.48 7.19 20.47
C TYR A 197 0.64 8.23 20.19
N ALA A 198 0.25 9.41 19.69
CA ALA A 198 1.16 10.47 19.29
C ALA A 198 1.59 11.42 20.42
N GLU A 199 0.84 11.48 21.52
CA GLU A 199 1.11 12.41 22.61
C GLU A 199 1.90 11.73 23.72
N LYS A 200 3.05 12.33 24.11
CA LYS A 200 3.72 11.96 25.35
C LYS A 200 2.77 12.31 26.50
N GLU A 201 2.11 11.33 27.07
CA GLU A 201 1.42 11.55 28.34
C GLU A 201 2.46 12.00 29.37
N ALA A 202 2.26 13.19 29.94
CA ALA A 202 3.10 13.72 30.99
C ALA A 202 3.03 12.78 32.22
N GLY A 203 4.05 11.92 32.40
CA GLY A 203 4.20 11.03 33.57
C GLY A 203 3.87 9.55 33.37
N GLY A 204 3.51 9.10 32.16
CA GLY A 204 3.26 7.69 31.83
C GLY A 204 4.45 6.98 31.21
N SER A 205 4.57 5.68 31.43
CA SER A 205 5.48 4.75 30.76
C SER A 205 5.42 4.97 29.24
N ALA A 206 6.57 5.12 28.61
CA ALA A 206 6.76 5.62 27.23
C ALA A 206 5.82 4.97 26.22
N ALA A 207 4.66 5.58 25.99
CA ALA A 207 3.90 5.39 24.77
C ALA A 207 4.83 5.74 23.60
N MET A 208 4.83 4.93 22.53
CA MET A 208 5.65 5.16 21.35
C MET A 208 5.31 6.54 20.78
N ALA A 209 6.30 7.41 20.63
CA ALA A 209 6.10 8.73 20.03
C ALA A 209 5.60 8.57 18.60
N LEU A 210 4.84 9.55 18.07
CA LEU A 210 4.35 9.53 16.68
C LEU A 210 5.49 9.31 15.68
N GLU A 211 6.65 9.92 15.92
CA GLU A 211 7.84 9.77 15.09
C GLU A 211 8.36 8.32 15.09
N ASP A 212 8.34 7.62 16.23
CA ASP A 212 8.74 6.23 16.33
C ASP A 212 7.76 5.30 15.60
N LEU A 213 6.45 5.58 15.69
CA LEU A 213 5.43 4.81 14.98
C LEU A 213 5.49 5.09 13.46
N SER A 214 5.67 6.34 13.05
CA SER A 214 5.90 6.73 11.66
C SER A 214 7.09 5.98 11.07
N GLY A 215 8.23 6.02 11.77
CA GLY A 215 9.43 5.31 11.34
C GLY A 215 9.25 3.78 11.28
N LEU A 216 8.42 3.19 12.13
CA LEU A 216 8.08 1.76 12.03
C LEU A 216 7.19 1.47 10.82
N ILE A 217 6.23 2.33 10.52
CA ILE A 217 5.36 2.18 9.36
C ILE A 217 6.17 2.30 8.06
N GLU A 218 7.03 3.31 7.96
CA GLU A 218 7.94 3.48 6.81
C GLU A 218 8.87 2.27 6.64
N GLU A 219 9.45 1.76 7.74
CA GLU A 219 10.30 0.57 7.73
C GLU A 219 9.54 -0.67 7.26
N PHE A 220 8.27 -0.83 7.65
CA PHE A 220 7.42 -1.93 7.16
C PHE A 220 7.25 -1.86 5.64
N PHE A 221 6.88 -0.70 5.11
CA PHE A 221 6.66 -0.55 3.67
C PHE A 221 7.94 -0.74 2.86
N LEU A 222 9.06 -0.25 3.36
CA LEU A 222 10.36 -0.50 2.75
C LEU A 222 10.67 -2.00 2.73
N LEU A 223 10.65 -2.66 3.89
CA LEU A 223 11.06 -4.06 4.03
C LEU A 223 10.14 -5.05 3.30
N ASN A 224 8.88 -4.68 3.10
CA ASN A 224 7.92 -5.49 2.33
C ASN A 224 7.90 -5.17 0.83
N GLY A 225 8.56 -4.08 0.40
CA GLY A 225 8.68 -3.70 -1.00
C GLY A 225 10.03 -4.00 -1.65
N VAL A 226 11.09 -4.23 -0.86
CA VAL A 226 12.43 -4.49 -1.40
C VAL A 226 12.54 -5.90 -1.99
N ILE A 227 13.37 -6.01 -3.03
CA ILE A 227 13.79 -7.30 -3.56
C ILE A 227 14.90 -7.85 -2.64
N ASN A 228 14.53 -8.76 -1.72
CA ASN A 228 15.52 -9.47 -0.91
C ASN A 228 16.12 -10.62 -1.73
N VAL A 229 17.42 -10.59 -1.96
CA VAL A 229 18.12 -11.58 -2.78
C VAL A 229 17.94 -13.00 -2.26
N GLY A 230 17.89 -13.19 -0.94
CA GLY A 230 17.68 -14.50 -0.32
C GLY A 230 16.33 -15.13 -0.69
N ASP A 231 15.29 -14.32 -0.92
CA ASP A 231 13.98 -14.83 -1.33
C ASP A 231 14.01 -15.46 -2.74
N PHE A 232 14.88 -14.99 -3.63
CA PHE A 232 14.95 -15.40 -5.03
C PHE A 232 16.13 -16.33 -5.32
N ILE A 233 17.18 -16.27 -4.51
CA ILE A 233 18.38 -17.11 -4.60
C ILE A 233 18.60 -17.79 -3.25
N PRO A 234 17.91 -18.91 -2.95
CA PRO A 234 17.86 -19.52 -1.61
C PRO A 234 19.21 -19.89 -1.02
N TRP A 235 20.24 -20.07 -1.85
CA TRP A 235 21.60 -20.40 -1.40
C TRP A 235 22.29 -19.25 -0.67
N PHE A 236 21.80 -18.00 -0.83
CA PHE A 236 22.31 -16.81 -0.14
C PHE A 236 21.42 -16.34 1.01
N ASP A 237 20.30 -17.03 1.29
CA ASP A 237 19.37 -16.64 2.35
C ASP A 237 20.05 -16.51 3.72
N TRP A 238 20.92 -17.48 4.06
CA TRP A 238 21.64 -17.50 5.34
C TRP A 238 22.66 -16.36 5.51
N LEU A 239 23.13 -15.75 4.45
CA LEU A 239 24.14 -14.68 4.48
C LEU A 239 23.55 -13.30 4.80
N ASP A 240 22.24 -13.09 4.61
CA ASP A 240 21.57 -11.78 4.74
C ASP A 240 22.42 -10.65 4.12
N LEU A 241 22.84 -10.82 2.85
CA LEU A 241 23.79 -9.95 2.14
C LEU A 241 23.41 -8.47 2.15
N GLN A 242 22.11 -8.18 2.15
CA GLN A 242 21.55 -6.84 2.13
C GLN A 242 21.20 -6.33 3.55
N GLY A 243 21.28 -7.18 4.58
CA GLY A 243 20.92 -6.85 5.96
C GLY A 243 19.42 -6.71 6.21
N TYR A 244 18.58 -7.04 5.23
CA TYR A 244 17.13 -6.86 5.34
C TYR A 244 16.49 -7.80 6.36
N VAL A 245 16.92 -9.07 6.45
CA VAL A 245 16.36 -10.02 7.40
C VAL A 245 16.64 -9.58 8.84
N ARG A 246 17.82 -9.02 9.12
CA ARG A 246 18.18 -8.46 10.42
C ARG A 246 17.27 -7.26 10.75
N ARG A 247 17.03 -6.37 9.78
CA ARG A 247 16.12 -5.23 9.94
C ARG A 247 14.69 -5.69 10.18
N MET A 248 14.18 -6.69 9.42
CA MET A 248 12.86 -7.29 9.60
C MET A 248 12.66 -7.85 11.01
N LYS A 249 13.65 -8.57 11.54
CA LYS A 249 13.62 -9.11 12.93
C LYS A 249 13.65 -7.99 13.98
N LYS A 250 14.37 -6.89 13.72
CA LYS A 250 14.39 -5.71 14.61
C LYS A 250 13.04 -4.99 14.60
N TYR A 251 12.46 -4.79 13.41
CA TYR A 251 11.12 -4.25 13.23
C TYR A 251 10.09 -5.09 14.00
N SER A 252 10.04 -6.40 13.76
CA SER A 252 9.11 -7.32 14.41
C SER A 252 9.13 -7.19 15.95
N LYS A 253 10.32 -7.17 16.56
CA LYS A 253 10.47 -7.01 18.01
C LYS A 253 9.93 -5.68 18.54
N LYS A 254 10.07 -4.59 17.78
CA LYS A 254 9.56 -3.28 18.18
C LYS A 254 8.03 -3.22 18.06
N MET A 255 7.51 -3.69 16.93
CA MET A 255 6.07 -3.73 16.67
C MET A 255 5.36 -4.65 17.66
N ASP A 256 5.92 -5.82 17.94
CA ASP A 256 5.36 -6.77 18.90
C ASP A 256 5.21 -6.17 20.30
N ARG A 257 6.23 -5.47 20.82
CA ARG A 257 6.14 -4.77 22.11
C ARG A 257 5.06 -3.71 22.13
N PHE A 258 4.93 -2.95 21.04
CA PHE A 258 3.91 -1.93 20.94
C PHE A 258 2.50 -2.55 20.95
N LEU A 259 2.28 -3.59 20.15
CA LEU A 259 0.98 -4.26 20.06
C LEU A 259 0.63 -5.00 21.36
N GLU A 260 1.60 -5.59 22.06
CA GLU A 260 1.37 -6.21 23.36
C GLU A 260 0.94 -5.17 24.40
N HIS A 261 1.63 -4.04 24.46
CA HIS A 261 1.25 -2.93 25.35
C HIS A 261 -0.18 -2.45 25.09
N VAL A 262 -0.57 -2.27 23.81
CA VAL A 262 -1.93 -1.87 23.44
C VAL A 262 -2.94 -2.93 23.89
N LEU A 263 -2.62 -4.21 23.70
CA LEU A 263 -3.51 -5.29 24.07
C LEU A 263 -3.72 -5.37 25.60
N GLU A 264 -2.64 -5.24 26.39
CA GLU A 264 -2.69 -5.19 27.85
C GLU A 264 -3.56 -4.04 28.37
N GLU A 265 -3.44 -2.84 27.77
CA GLU A 265 -4.28 -1.69 28.12
C GLU A 265 -5.78 -1.97 27.89
N HIS A 266 -6.13 -2.64 26.78
CA HIS A 266 -7.52 -2.96 26.46
C HIS A 266 -8.08 -4.07 27.34
N GLU A 267 -7.29 -5.11 27.65
CA GLU A 267 -7.67 -6.18 28.57
C GLU A 267 -7.90 -5.64 29.98
N GLU A 268 -7.01 -4.74 30.45
CA GLU A 268 -7.17 -4.11 31.77
C GLU A 268 -8.40 -3.19 31.82
N ARG A 269 -8.61 -2.34 30.80
CA ARG A 269 -9.81 -1.50 30.69
C ARG A 269 -11.08 -2.35 30.74
N ARG A 270 -11.08 -3.49 30.09
CA ARG A 270 -12.19 -4.42 30.06
C ARG A 270 -12.41 -5.08 31.42
N ARG A 271 -11.34 -5.51 32.09
CA ARG A 271 -11.36 -6.10 33.41
C ARG A 271 -11.98 -5.14 34.46
N VAL A 272 -11.55 -3.87 34.42
CA VAL A 272 -12.03 -2.83 35.33
C VAL A 272 -13.51 -2.51 35.13
N LYS A 273 -14.00 -2.50 33.89
CA LYS A 273 -15.40 -2.17 33.57
C LYS A 273 -16.38 -3.34 33.75
N GLY A 274 -15.88 -4.58 33.73
CA GLY A 274 -16.70 -5.79 33.88
C GLY A 274 -17.93 -5.79 32.96
N GLU A 275 -19.12 -5.97 33.50
CA GLU A 275 -20.39 -6.01 32.76
C GLU A 275 -20.78 -4.67 32.09
N GLN A 276 -20.20 -3.55 32.51
CA GLN A 276 -20.44 -2.23 31.92
C GLN A 276 -19.52 -1.95 30.70
N PHE A 277 -18.72 -2.93 30.29
CA PHE A 277 -17.83 -2.77 29.17
C PHE A 277 -18.62 -2.68 27.85
N VAL A 278 -18.35 -1.61 27.08
CA VAL A 278 -18.88 -1.39 25.74
C VAL A 278 -17.69 -1.20 24.80
N ALA A 279 -17.63 -1.98 23.73
CA ALA A 279 -16.59 -1.86 22.70
C ALA A 279 -16.65 -0.48 22.02
N ARG A 280 -15.51 0.23 22.02
CA ARG A 280 -15.38 1.59 21.47
C ARG A 280 -14.53 1.66 20.21
N ASP A 281 -13.66 0.69 20.04
CA ASP A 281 -12.69 0.60 18.95
C ASP A 281 -12.61 -0.81 18.38
N MET A 282 -11.78 -1.01 17.37
CA MET A 282 -11.69 -2.31 16.70
C MET A 282 -11.02 -3.38 17.55
N VAL A 283 -10.07 -3.01 18.42
CA VAL A 283 -9.45 -3.96 19.37
C VAL A 283 -10.47 -4.47 20.36
N ASP A 284 -11.30 -3.59 20.93
CA ASP A 284 -12.39 -3.98 21.83
C ASP A 284 -13.36 -4.97 21.15
N VAL A 285 -13.70 -4.73 19.87
CA VAL A 285 -14.57 -5.63 19.08
C VAL A 285 -13.92 -7.00 18.91
N LEU A 286 -12.63 -7.03 18.57
CA LEU A 286 -11.90 -8.28 18.40
C LEU A 286 -11.80 -9.07 19.72
N LEU A 287 -11.54 -8.40 20.84
CA LEU A 287 -11.53 -9.03 22.17
C LEU A 287 -12.90 -9.57 22.59
N GLN A 288 -14.01 -8.89 22.26
CA GLN A 288 -15.36 -9.42 22.50
C GLN A 288 -15.66 -10.69 21.69
N LEU A 289 -15.14 -10.78 20.47
CA LEU A 289 -15.29 -11.98 19.65
C LEU A 289 -14.53 -13.18 20.23
N ALA A 290 -13.46 -12.91 20.99
CA ALA A 290 -12.68 -13.93 21.72
C ALA A 290 -13.46 -14.67 22.80
N ASP A 291 -14.46 -14.01 23.42
CA ASP A 291 -15.23 -14.60 24.51
C ASP A 291 -16.24 -15.66 24.05
N ASN A 292 -16.45 -15.77 22.76
CA ASN A 292 -17.37 -16.78 22.25
C ASN A 292 -16.62 -18.10 21.99
N PRO A 293 -16.67 -19.08 22.92
CA PRO A 293 -15.92 -20.32 22.85
C PRO A 293 -16.27 -21.17 21.62
N ASN A 294 -17.40 -20.89 20.97
CA ASN A 294 -17.82 -21.58 19.75
C ASN A 294 -17.18 -21.01 18.48
N ARG A 295 -16.42 -19.91 18.55
CA ARG A 295 -15.85 -19.25 17.38
C ARG A 295 -14.34 -19.44 17.25
N LEU A 296 -13.54 -19.21 18.30
CA LEU A 296 -12.07 -19.30 18.26
C LEU A 296 -11.54 -19.53 19.68
N ASP A 297 -10.42 -20.23 19.84
CA ASP A 297 -9.70 -20.26 21.11
C ASP A 297 -9.01 -18.91 21.41
N ARG A 298 -8.76 -18.66 22.71
CA ARG A 298 -8.25 -17.37 23.21
C ARG A 298 -6.88 -17.00 22.61
N ASP A 299 -5.98 -17.95 22.44
CA ASP A 299 -4.64 -17.67 21.92
C ASP A 299 -4.69 -17.32 20.43
N THR A 300 -5.53 -18.03 19.67
CA THR A 300 -5.77 -17.70 18.25
C THR A 300 -6.37 -16.32 18.09
N VAL A 301 -7.28 -15.88 18.98
CA VAL A 301 -7.85 -14.54 18.90
C VAL A 301 -6.83 -13.48 19.28
N LYS A 302 -6.01 -13.70 20.30
CA LYS A 302 -4.95 -12.77 20.68
C LYS A 302 -3.98 -12.56 19.52
N ALA A 303 -3.49 -13.64 18.93
CA ALA A 303 -2.61 -13.58 17.76
C ALA A 303 -3.27 -12.87 16.57
N LEU A 304 -4.54 -13.19 16.28
CA LEU A 304 -5.29 -12.55 15.21
C LEU A 304 -5.52 -11.06 15.49
N THR A 305 -5.77 -10.67 16.74
CA THR A 305 -5.94 -9.27 17.14
C THR A 305 -4.66 -8.47 16.90
N GLN A 306 -3.49 -8.99 17.32
CA GLN A 306 -2.19 -8.34 17.07
C GLN A 306 -1.92 -8.17 15.58
N VAL A 307 -2.16 -9.21 14.77
CA VAL A 307 -2.01 -9.15 13.32
C VAL A 307 -2.96 -8.13 12.70
N CYS A 308 -4.24 -8.14 13.08
CA CYS A 308 -5.22 -7.17 12.58
C CYS A 308 -4.85 -5.72 12.96
N MET A 309 -4.42 -5.48 14.21
CA MET A 309 -3.95 -4.16 14.63
C MET A 309 -2.80 -3.67 13.74
N GLN A 310 -1.77 -4.49 13.54
CA GLN A 310 -0.63 -4.14 12.69
C GLN A 310 -1.09 -3.80 11.27
N GLU A 311 -1.90 -4.66 10.64
CA GLU A 311 -2.37 -4.46 9.27
C GLU A 311 -3.21 -3.18 9.11
N LEU A 312 -4.06 -2.89 10.09
CA LEU A 312 -4.93 -1.71 10.05
C LEU A 312 -4.14 -0.42 10.26
N ILE A 313 -3.21 -0.40 11.22
CA ILE A 313 -2.35 0.77 11.50
C ILE A 313 -1.46 1.04 10.29
N VAL A 314 -0.74 0.03 9.83
CA VAL A 314 0.20 0.18 8.72
C VAL A 314 -0.56 0.49 7.43
N GLY A 315 -1.54 -0.35 7.06
CA GLY A 315 -2.25 -0.22 5.79
C GLY A 315 -3.10 1.04 5.66
N GLY A 316 -3.64 1.57 6.77
CA GLY A 316 -4.53 2.71 6.75
C GLY A 316 -3.85 4.08 6.85
N SER A 317 -2.61 4.15 7.35
CA SER A 317 -1.92 5.43 7.58
C SER A 317 -1.20 5.92 6.32
N ASP A 318 -0.17 5.21 5.87
CA ASP A 318 0.73 5.67 4.80
C ASP A 318 0.06 5.69 3.42
N THR A 319 -0.67 4.63 3.05
CA THR A 319 -1.24 4.52 1.70
C THR A 319 -2.18 5.68 1.34
N SER A 320 -3.00 6.11 2.31
CA SER A 320 -3.94 7.22 2.11
C SER A 320 -3.20 8.56 2.05
N SER A 321 -2.18 8.78 2.90
CA SER A 321 -1.38 10.01 2.88
C SER A 321 -0.61 10.17 1.58
N VAL A 322 0.00 9.10 1.07
CA VAL A 322 0.70 9.08 -0.23
C VAL A 322 -0.25 9.38 -1.38
N THR A 323 -1.46 8.78 -1.39
CA THR A 323 -2.47 9.05 -2.42
C THR A 323 -2.87 10.53 -2.44
N MET A 324 -3.09 11.13 -1.27
CA MET A 324 -3.45 12.54 -1.15
C MET A 324 -2.30 13.46 -1.55
N GLU A 325 -1.07 13.13 -1.19
CA GLU A 325 0.11 13.90 -1.59
C GLU A 325 0.27 13.90 -3.11
N TRP A 326 0.06 12.77 -3.79
CA TRP A 326 0.05 12.69 -5.24
C TRP A 326 -1.09 13.51 -5.86
N ALA A 327 -2.31 13.40 -5.31
CA ALA A 327 -3.46 14.17 -5.80
C ALA A 327 -3.20 15.68 -5.69
N MET A 328 -2.70 16.16 -4.55
CA MET A 328 -2.35 17.56 -4.35
C MET A 328 -1.22 18.01 -5.28
N SER A 329 -0.23 17.16 -5.54
CA SER A 329 0.87 17.47 -6.46
C SER A 329 0.38 17.68 -7.89
N GLU A 330 -0.51 16.81 -8.36
CA GLU A 330 -1.09 16.95 -9.70
C GLU A 330 -2.02 18.15 -9.81
N VAL A 331 -2.82 18.42 -8.77
CA VAL A 331 -3.69 19.61 -8.76
C VAL A 331 -2.88 20.90 -8.79
N LEU A 332 -1.75 20.97 -8.06
CA LEU A 332 -0.87 22.16 -8.07
C LEU A 332 -0.14 22.36 -9.41
N ARG A 333 0.13 21.28 -10.14
CA ARG A 333 0.68 21.34 -11.50
C ARG A 333 -0.35 21.77 -12.54
N ASN A 334 -1.64 21.66 -12.23
CA ASN A 334 -2.74 21.88 -13.16
C ASN A 334 -3.72 22.95 -12.63
N PRO A 335 -3.41 24.27 -12.78
CA PRO A 335 -4.24 25.36 -12.22
C PRO A 335 -5.68 25.36 -12.71
N GLU A 336 -5.94 24.90 -13.93
CA GLU A 336 -7.30 24.76 -14.45
C GLU A 336 -8.11 23.73 -13.64
N VAL A 337 -7.47 22.62 -13.25
CA VAL A 337 -8.08 21.59 -12.40
C VAL A 337 -8.37 22.16 -11.02
N LEU A 338 -7.41 22.89 -10.42
CA LEU A 338 -7.60 23.58 -9.14
C LEU A 338 -8.76 24.56 -9.21
N GLY A 339 -8.84 25.36 -10.28
CA GLY A 339 -9.91 26.32 -10.48
C GLY A 339 -11.30 25.70 -10.61
N LYS A 340 -11.41 24.56 -11.32
CA LYS A 340 -12.67 23.81 -11.45
C LYS A 340 -13.09 23.18 -10.12
N ALA A 341 -12.15 22.55 -9.40
CA ALA A 341 -12.39 21.98 -8.08
C ALA A 341 -12.89 23.04 -7.08
N THR A 342 -12.22 24.19 -7.04
CA THR A 342 -12.61 25.31 -6.17
C THR A 342 -14.02 25.82 -6.48
N LYS A 343 -14.38 25.96 -7.77
CA LYS A 343 -15.73 26.38 -8.18
C LYS A 343 -16.81 25.37 -7.78
N GLU A 344 -16.54 24.08 -7.89
CA GLU A 344 -17.46 23.02 -7.43
C GLU A 344 -17.69 23.12 -5.93
N LEU A 345 -16.60 23.20 -5.15
CA LEU A 345 -16.63 23.30 -3.69
C LEU A 345 -17.38 24.56 -3.21
N ASP A 346 -17.06 25.72 -3.78
CA ASP A 346 -17.74 26.98 -3.43
C ASP A 346 -19.25 26.92 -3.75
N ARG A 347 -19.64 26.26 -4.84
CA ARG A 347 -21.06 26.08 -5.23
C ARG A 347 -21.81 25.12 -4.31
N VAL A 348 -21.21 23.99 -3.92
CA VAL A 348 -21.90 22.91 -3.19
C VAL A 348 -21.85 23.13 -1.68
N VAL A 349 -20.70 23.54 -1.17
CA VAL A 349 -20.43 23.64 0.27
C VAL A 349 -20.63 25.08 0.79
N GLY A 350 -20.35 26.07 -0.05
CA GLY A 350 -20.27 27.48 0.38
C GLY A 350 -18.92 27.78 1.03
N ARG A 351 -18.83 28.85 1.82
CA ARG A 351 -17.57 29.31 2.44
C ARG A 351 -17.60 29.40 3.96
N ASP A 352 -18.72 28.99 4.56
CA ASP A 352 -18.98 29.19 5.99
C ASP A 352 -18.75 27.92 6.83
N ARG A 353 -18.36 26.81 6.22
CA ARG A 353 -18.13 25.52 6.88
C ARG A 353 -17.15 24.66 6.11
N MET A 354 -16.59 23.66 6.78
CA MET A 354 -15.80 22.60 6.16
C MET A 354 -16.68 21.62 5.35
N VAL A 355 -16.04 20.88 4.44
CA VAL A 355 -16.68 19.78 3.71
C VAL A 355 -16.97 18.60 4.64
N MET A 356 -18.19 18.08 4.57
CA MET A 356 -18.64 16.91 5.33
C MET A 356 -18.77 15.69 4.42
N GLU A 357 -18.73 14.46 4.99
CA GLU A 357 -18.90 13.23 4.20
C GLU A 357 -20.23 13.20 3.41
N LYS A 358 -21.27 13.84 3.90
CA LYS A 358 -22.56 13.94 3.21
C LYS A 358 -22.52 14.77 1.93
N ASP A 359 -21.52 15.64 1.79
CA ASP A 359 -21.36 16.52 0.62
C ASP A 359 -20.62 15.80 -0.52
N ILE A 360 -19.83 14.75 -0.21
CA ILE A 360 -18.98 14.04 -1.19
C ILE A 360 -19.77 13.54 -2.41
N PRO A 361 -20.98 12.95 -2.28
CA PRO A 361 -21.77 12.54 -3.44
C PRO A 361 -22.12 13.67 -4.42
N ASP A 362 -22.14 14.92 -3.95
CA ASP A 362 -22.44 16.13 -4.74
C ASP A 362 -21.17 16.83 -5.26
N LEU A 363 -19.99 16.19 -5.09
CA LEU A 363 -18.67 16.68 -5.51
C LEU A 363 -18.03 15.73 -6.55
N PRO A 364 -18.66 15.52 -7.72
CA PRO A 364 -18.17 14.59 -8.74
C PRO A 364 -16.80 14.96 -9.31
N TYR A 365 -16.43 16.25 -9.34
CA TYR A 365 -15.12 16.66 -9.82
C TYR A 365 -14.00 16.33 -8.82
N ILE A 366 -14.26 16.46 -7.53
CA ILE A 366 -13.34 15.98 -6.47
C ILE A 366 -13.16 14.46 -6.57
N GLU A 367 -14.23 13.70 -6.76
CA GLU A 367 -14.14 12.26 -6.99
C GLU A 367 -13.28 11.95 -8.23
N ALA A 368 -13.47 12.69 -9.32
CA ALA A 368 -12.72 12.56 -10.56
C ALA A 368 -11.21 12.85 -10.35
N ILE A 369 -10.85 13.90 -9.59
CA ILE A 369 -9.46 14.21 -9.21
C ILE A 369 -8.83 13.01 -8.47
N VAL A 370 -9.51 12.45 -7.49
CA VAL A 370 -9.01 11.31 -6.71
C VAL A 370 -8.82 10.08 -7.60
N LYS A 371 -9.79 9.76 -8.46
CA LYS A 371 -9.68 8.63 -9.40
C LYS A 371 -8.51 8.82 -10.38
N GLU A 372 -8.32 10.03 -10.92
CA GLU A 372 -7.24 10.33 -11.85
C GLU A 372 -5.87 10.27 -11.17
N ALA A 373 -5.76 10.76 -9.94
CA ALA A 373 -4.55 10.61 -9.16
C ALA A 373 -4.22 9.13 -8.90
N MET A 374 -5.20 8.31 -8.57
CA MET A 374 -5.02 6.87 -8.39
C MET A 374 -4.67 6.13 -9.69
N ARG A 375 -5.16 6.62 -10.85
CA ARG A 375 -4.80 6.08 -12.17
C ARG A 375 -3.32 6.35 -12.50
N MET A 376 -2.91 7.61 -12.35
CA MET A 376 -1.56 8.04 -12.71
C MET A 376 -0.50 7.61 -11.69
N HIS A 377 -0.85 7.66 -10.40
CA HIS A 377 0.04 7.36 -9.30
C HIS A 377 -0.53 6.27 -8.39
N PRO A 378 -0.73 5.04 -8.91
CA PRO A 378 -1.19 3.94 -8.06
C PRO A 378 -0.15 3.68 -6.96
N VAL A 379 -0.58 3.72 -5.71
CA VAL A 379 0.31 3.57 -4.55
C VAL A 379 1.02 2.21 -4.56
N SER A 380 0.35 1.18 -5.07
CA SER A 380 0.94 -0.16 -5.27
C SER A 380 0.95 -0.51 -6.77
N PRO A 381 1.94 0.01 -7.55
CA PRO A 381 1.93 -0.04 -9.01
C PRO A 381 2.03 -1.44 -9.61
N MET A 382 2.55 -2.43 -8.84
CA MET A 382 2.64 -3.84 -9.25
C MET A 382 1.69 -4.74 -8.48
N LEU A 383 0.83 -4.18 -7.61
CA LEU A 383 0.10 -4.89 -6.57
C LEU A 383 1.04 -5.76 -5.70
N ALA A 384 0.49 -6.43 -4.69
CA ALA A 384 1.26 -7.44 -3.97
C ALA A 384 1.36 -8.73 -4.82
N PRO A 385 2.53 -9.38 -4.90
CA PRO A 385 2.75 -10.54 -5.76
C PRO A 385 1.76 -11.67 -5.50
N HIS A 386 1.24 -12.29 -6.54
CA HIS A 386 0.43 -13.50 -6.49
C HIS A 386 1.28 -14.74 -6.78
N LEU A 387 0.82 -15.91 -6.39
CA LEU A 387 1.45 -17.19 -6.68
C LEU A 387 0.42 -18.14 -7.28
N ALA A 388 0.77 -18.80 -8.40
CA ALA A 388 -0.02 -19.84 -9.01
C ALA A 388 -0.04 -21.09 -8.11
N ARG A 389 -1.21 -21.55 -7.69
CA ARG A 389 -1.39 -22.74 -6.82
C ARG A 389 -1.43 -24.04 -7.62
N GLU A 390 -1.82 -23.95 -8.86
CA GLU A 390 -1.95 -25.05 -9.81
C GLU A 390 -1.60 -24.56 -11.21
N ASP A 391 -1.42 -25.47 -12.15
CA ASP A 391 -1.15 -25.14 -13.54
C ASP A 391 -2.34 -24.42 -14.16
N ALA A 392 -2.05 -23.40 -14.98
CA ALA A 392 -3.05 -22.65 -15.73
C ALA A 392 -2.56 -22.40 -17.15
N SER A 393 -3.50 -22.04 -18.04
CA SER A 393 -3.17 -21.63 -19.40
C SER A 393 -3.94 -20.37 -19.78
N VAL A 394 -3.28 -19.45 -20.46
CA VAL A 394 -3.86 -18.19 -20.97
C VAL A 394 -3.26 -17.90 -22.36
N ASP A 395 -4.11 -17.58 -23.33
CA ASP A 395 -3.74 -17.25 -24.71
C ASP A 395 -2.78 -18.26 -25.34
N GLY A 396 -2.98 -19.55 -25.04
CA GLY A 396 -2.14 -20.64 -25.53
C GLY A 396 -0.76 -20.75 -24.87
N HIS A 397 -0.53 -20.02 -23.78
CA HIS A 397 0.67 -20.10 -22.96
C HIS A 397 0.39 -20.77 -21.63
N ASP A 398 1.32 -21.59 -21.17
CA ASP A 398 1.22 -22.33 -19.93
C ASP A 398 1.85 -21.55 -18.77
N ILE A 399 1.18 -21.54 -17.63
CA ILE A 399 1.65 -20.95 -16.38
C ILE A 399 1.70 -22.07 -15.34
N PRO A 400 2.86 -22.67 -15.09
CA PRO A 400 3.01 -23.75 -14.11
C PRO A 400 2.70 -23.32 -12.68
N ALA A 401 2.24 -24.24 -11.85
CA ALA A 401 2.13 -24.05 -10.42
C ALA A 401 3.47 -23.57 -9.82
N GLY A 402 3.40 -22.69 -8.82
CA GLY A 402 4.57 -22.06 -8.21
C GLY A 402 5.13 -20.87 -8.99
N THR A 403 4.52 -20.49 -10.13
CA THR A 403 4.87 -19.27 -10.84
C THR A 403 4.41 -18.04 -10.07
N LEU A 404 5.32 -17.09 -9.88
CA LEU A 404 5.00 -15.76 -9.34
C LEU A 404 4.25 -14.95 -10.40
N VAL A 405 3.17 -14.29 -10.00
CA VAL A 405 2.39 -13.44 -10.92
C VAL A 405 2.39 -12.00 -10.41
N LEU A 406 2.78 -11.08 -11.29
CA LEU A 406 2.75 -9.64 -11.07
C LEU A 406 1.75 -9.00 -12.02
N VAL A 407 0.98 -8.04 -11.52
CA VAL A 407 0.04 -7.25 -12.34
C VAL A 407 0.49 -5.80 -12.31
N ASN A 408 0.92 -5.28 -13.45
CA ASN A 408 1.42 -3.91 -13.57
C ASN A 408 0.26 -2.92 -13.77
N VAL A 409 -0.38 -2.51 -12.68
CA VAL A 409 -1.50 -1.56 -12.73
C VAL A 409 -1.07 -0.15 -13.14
N TRP A 410 0.20 0.20 -12.94
CA TRP A 410 0.76 1.45 -13.45
C TRP A 410 0.78 1.47 -14.99
N ALA A 411 1.16 0.37 -15.62
CA ALA A 411 1.11 0.24 -17.07
C ALA A 411 -0.33 0.23 -17.60
N ILE A 412 -1.25 -0.47 -16.93
CA ILE A 412 -2.68 -0.50 -17.28
C ILE A 412 -3.28 0.90 -17.22
N GLY A 413 -2.96 1.68 -16.18
CA GLY A 413 -3.40 3.06 -16.03
C GLY A 413 -2.86 4.02 -17.11
N ARG A 414 -1.90 3.56 -17.93
CA ARG A 414 -1.27 4.32 -19.03
C ARG A 414 -1.48 3.70 -20.40
N ASP A 415 -2.30 2.68 -20.50
CA ASP A 415 -2.57 2.01 -21.77
C ASP A 415 -3.47 2.90 -22.66
N PRO A 416 -2.97 3.33 -23.85
CA PRO A 416 -3.72 4.20 -24.75
C PRO A 416 -4.97 3.53 -25.35
N THR A 417 -5.11 2.20 -25.20
CA THR A 417 -6.32 1.47 -25.61
C THR A 417 -7.54 1.87 -24.75
N TYR A 418 -7.30 2.20 -23.50
CA TYR A 418 -8.37 2.56 -22.55
C TYR A 418 -8.36 4.05 -22.20
N TRP A 419 -7.19 4.72 -22.26
CA TRP A 419 -7.00 6.07 -21.78
C TRP A 419 -6.49 6.99 -22.88
N ASP A 420 -7.33 7.88 -23.37
CA ASP A 420 -6.90 8.96 -24.28
C ASP A 420 -5.94 9.90 -23.54
N ALA A 421 -4.82 10.29 -24.19
CA ALA A 421 -3.75 11.08 -23.59
C ALA A 421 -3.37 10.57 -22.16
N PRO A 422 -2.86 9.33 -22.02
CA PRO A 422 -2.71 8.65 -20.73
C PRO A 422 -1.72 9.33 -19.78
N GLU A 423 -0.79 10.13 -20.28
CA GLU A 423 0.20 10.87 -19.47
C GLU A 423 -0.31 12.24 -18.97
N GLU A 424 -1.50 12.67 -19.42
CA GLU A 424 -2.11 13.90 -18.95
C GLU A 424 -2.97 13.65 -17.71
N PHE A 425 -2.83 14.53 -16.73
CA PHE A 425 -3.75 14.57 -15.57
C PHE A 425 -5.04 15.28 -15.96
N ARG A 426 -6.06 14.49 -16.29
CA ARG A 426 -7.34 14.99 -16.82
C ARG A 426 -8.52 14.36 -16.08
N PRO A 427 -8.95 14.93 -14.94
CA PRO A 427 -10.08 14.43 -14.16
C PRO A 427 -11.38 14.30 -14.97
N GLU A 428 -11.56 15.10 -16.00
CA GLU A 428 -12.75 15.12 -16.86
C GLU A 428 -13.06 13.78 -17.50
N ARG A 429 -12.06 12.89 -17.64
CA ARG A 429 -12.28 11.51 -18.15
C ARG A 429 -13.20 10.65 -17.26
N PHE A 430 -13.31 11.03 -15.98
CA PHE A 430 -14.19 10.37 -15.03
C PHE A 430 -15.57 11.05 -14.88
N MET A 431 -15.75 12.26 -15.45
CA MET A 431 -17.04 12.94 -15.39
C MET A 431 -18.08 12.23 -16.25
N GLY A 432 -19.12 11.69 -15.60
CA GLY A 432 -20.14 10.87 -16.25
C GLY A 432 -19.68 9.45 -16.62
N SER A 433 -18.43 9.08 -16.34
CA SER A 433 -17.92 7.72 -16.52
C SER A 433 -18.46 6.77 -15.45
N LYS A 434 -18.66 5.49 -15.83
CA LYS A 434 -19.05 4.42 -14.90
C LYS A 434 -17.83 3.71 -14.28
N ILE A 435 -16.62 4.02 -14.73
CA ILE A 435 -15.38 3.39 -14.24
C ILE A 435 -15.20 3.74 -12.75
N ASP A 436 -15.01 2.71 -11.93
CA ASP A 436 -14.87 2.84 -10.48
C ASP A 436 -13.67 2.01 -9.96
N VAL A 437 -13.22 2.35 -8.78
CA VAL A 437 -12.07 1.73 -8.10
C VAL A 437 -12.40 0.44 -7.34
N LYS A 438 -13.63 -0.07 -7.46
CA LYS A 438 -14.16 -1.23 -6.70
C LYS A 438 -13.76 -2.59 -7.26
N GLY A 439 -12.75 -2.66 -8.13
CA GLY A 439 -12.20 -3.92 -8.65
C GLY A 439 -13.10 -4.65 -9.65
N GLN A 440 -14.04 -3.93 -10.29
CA GLN A 440 -14.86 -4.45 -11.39
C GLN A 440 -14.30 -3.99 -12.75
N ASP A 441 -13.76 -2.79 -12.79
CA ASP A 441 -13.20 -2.13 -13.96
C ASP A 441 -11.70 -2.36 -13.96
N MET A 442 -11.23 -3.24 -14.85
CA MET A 442 -9.84 -3.72 -14.87
C MET A 442 -8.86 -2.66 -15.38
N GLU A 443 -9.37 -1.59 -15.93
CA GLU A 443 -8.63 -0.43 -16.39
C GLU A 443 -8.15 0.44 -15.21
N LEU A 444 -8.83 0.36 -14.04
CA LEU A 444 -8.55 1.17 -12.85
C LEU A 444 -8.54 0.32 -11.58
N LEU A 445 -7.37 -0.12 -11.14
CA LEU A 445 -7.19 -1.09 -10.07
C LEU A 445 -6.30 -0.59 -8.91
N PRO A 446 -6.54 0.59 -8.33
CA PRO A 446 -5.69 1.09 -7.23
C PRO A 446 -5.76 0.20 -5.98
N PHE A 447 -6.87 -0.50 -5.77
CA PHE A 447 -7.10 -1.43 -4.66
C PHE A 447 -7.00 -2.91 -5.07
N GLY A 448 -6.58 -3.20 -6.30
CA GLY A 448 -6.63 -4.54 -6.88
C GLY A 448 -8.06 -5.03 -7.12
N ALA A 449 -8.22 -6.34 -7.31
CA ALA A 449 -9.52 -6.98 -7.53
C ALA A 449 -9.57 -8.40 -6.94
N GLY A 450 -10.75 -9.05 -6.98
CA GLY A 450 -10.95 -10.43 -6.58
C GLY A 450 -10.73 -10.70 -5.10
N ARG A 451 -10.33 -11.93 -4.80
CA ARG A 451 -10.19 -12.43 -3.41
C ARG A 451 -9.11 -11.71 -2.61
N ARG A 452 -8.16 -11.06 -3.28
CA ARG A 452 -7.03 -10.33 -2.69
C ARG A 452 -7.17 -8.81 -2.78
N MET A 453 -8.34 -8.32 -3.19
CA MET A 453 -8.63 -6.89 -3.17
C MET A 453 -8.43 -6.29 -1.78
N CYS A 454 -7.95 -5.05 -1.71
CA CYS A 454 -7.74 -4.32 -0.45
C CYS A 454 -9.00 -4.37 0.45
N PRO A 455 -8.89 -4.82 1.71
CA PRO A 455 -10.04 -4.88 2.61
C PRO A 455 -10.51 -3.50 3.07
N GLY A 456 -9.58 -2.52 3.14
CA GLY A 456 -9.82 -1.17 3.62
C GLY A 456 -10.25 -0.17 2.54
N TYR A 457 -10.50 -0.60 1.30
CA TYR A 457 -10.75 0.32 0.17
C TYR A 457 -11.86 1.34 0.45
N SER A 458 -12.93 0.92 1.14
CA SER A 458 -14.06 1.81 1.42
C SER A 458 -13.71 2.90 2.44
N LEU A 459 -12.93 2.58 3.48
CA LEU A 459 -12.44 3.56 4.43
C LEU A 459 -11.40 4.49 3.78
N GLY A 460 -10.42 3.91 3.07
CA GLY A 460 -9.37 4.67 2.39
C GLY A 460 -9.93 5.69 1.40
N LEU A 461 -10.89 5.28 0.56
CA LEU A 461 -11.52 6.17 -0.41
C LEU A 461 -12.26 7.34 0.27
N LYS A 462 -13.04 7.04 1.33
CA LYS A 462 -13.74 8.08 2.12
C LYS A 462 -12.77 9.09 2.73
N VAL A 463 -11.69 8.61 3.33
CA VAL A 463 -10.66 9.47 3.96
C VAL A 463 -9.97 10.34 2.92
N VAL A 464 -9.54 9.75 1.80
CA VAL A 464 -8.85 10.48 0.72
C VAL A 464 -9.76 11.56 0.12
N GLN A 465 -11.00 11.21 -0.23
CA GLN A 465 -11.96 12.17 -0.80
C GLN A 465 -12.27 13.31 0.17
N LEU A 466 -12.53 12.99 1.44
CA LEU A 466 -12.87 13.99 2.45
C LEU A 466 -11.70 14.95 2.71
N ILE A 467 -10.48 14.44 2.84
CA ILE A 467 -9.31 15.28 3.12
C ILE A 467 -8.94 16.11 1.88
N VAL A 468 -8.87 15.53 0.68
CA VAL A 468 -8.58 16.30 -0.55
C VAL A 468 -9.61 17.41 -0.76
N ALA A 469 -10.91 17.12 -0.58
CA ALA A 469 -11.96 18.11 -0.66
C ALA A 469 -11.74 19.28 0.32
N ASN A 470 -11.41 18.95 1.59
CA ASN A 470 -11.19 19.97 2.63
C ASN A 470 -9.90 20.78 2.40
N LEU A 471 -8.82 20.17 1.91
CA LEU A 471 -7.60 20.89 1.55
C LEU A 471 -7.85 21.92 0.45
N LEU A 472 -8.55 21.51 -0.62
CA LEU A 472 -8.87 22.40 -1.75
C LEU A 472 -9.95 23.44 -1.40
N HIS A 473 -10.77 23.16 -0.42
CA HIS A 473 -11.82 24.06 0.06
C HIS A 473 -11.28 25.08 1.06
N GLY A 474 -10.49 24.62 2.03
CA GLY A 474 -10.04 25.42 3.18
C GLY A 474 -8.94 26.42 2.85
N PHE A 475 -8.14 26.15 1.82
CA PHE A 475 -6.92 26.90 1.56
C PHE A 475 -6.77 27.32 0.10
N THR A 476 -6.05 28.41 -0.09
CA THR A 476 -5.40 28.77 -1.35
C THR A 476 -4.00 28.16 -1.36
N TRP A 477 -3.65 27.54 -2.48
CA TRP A 477 -2.41 26.80 -2.63
C TRP A 477 -1.50 27.44 -3.67
N GLY A 478 -0.21 27.50 -3.38
CA GLY A 478 0.84 27.95 -4.28
C GLY A 478 2.07 27.08 -4.19
N LEU A 479 2.95 27.23 -5.17
CA LEU A 479 4.29 26.62 -5.13
C LEU A 479 5.27 27.57 -4.43
N PRO A 480 6.37 27.06 -3.85
CA PRO A 480 7.42 27.89 -3.25
C PRO A 480 7.98 28.88 -4.28
N ASP A 481 8.45 30.05 -3.79
CA ASP A 481 9.05 31.09 -4.62
C ASP A 481 10.16 30.53 -5.53
N GLY A 482 10.07 30.88 -6.82
CA GLY A 482 11.02 30.42 -7.83
C GLY A 482 10.76 29.03 -8.38
N THR A 483 9.73 28.31 -7.91
CA THR A 483 9.36 26.99 -8.43
C THR A 483 8.21 27.15 -9.42
N THR A 484 8.41 26.77 -10.69
CA THR A 484 7.32 26.68 -11.68
C THR A 484 6.62 25.31 -11.59
N MET A 485 5.43 25.23 -12.20
CA MET A 485 4.65 23.98 -12.21
C MET A 485 5.40 22.84 -12.90
N GLU A 486 6.17 23.16 -13.94
CA GLU A 486 6.98 22.20 -14.69
C GLU A 486 8.21 21.73 -13.90
N GLN A 487 8.69 22.55 -12.96
CA GLN A 487 9.84 22.27 -12.11
C GLN A 487 9.47 21.48 -10.85
N LEU A 488 8.17 21.31 -10.56
CA LEU A 488 7.76 20.48 -9.44
C LEU A 488 8.27 19.06 -9.63
N ASN A 489 9.19 18.63 -8.76
CA ASN A 489 9.81 17.32 -8.85
C ASN A 489 8.76 16.22 -8.63
N MET A 490 8.56 15.34 -9.61
CA MET A 490 7.62 14.22 -9.58
C MET A 490 8.32 12.86 -9.50
N GLU A 491 9.57 12.82 -9.04
CA GLU A 491 10.31 11.56 -8.87
C GLU A 491 9.65 10.67 -7.82
N GLU A 492 9.68 9.38 -8.12
CA GLU A 492 9.12 8.32 -7.28
C GLU A 492 10.22 7.63 -6.47
N ILE A 493 9.84 7.11 -5.30
CA ILE A 493 10.61 6.11 -4.57
C ILE A 493 9.76 4.85 -4.46
N TYR A 494 10.31 3.72 -4.90
CA TYR A 494 9.62 2.44 -4.88
C TYR A 494 9.78 1.73 -3.53
N GLY A 495 8.70 1.20 -3.03
CA GLY A 495 8.59 0.31 -1.90
C GLY A 495 7.34 -0.58 -2.08
N LEU A 496 6.79 -1.09 -1.02
CA LEU A 496 5.44 -1.68 -1.07
C LEU A 496 4.40 -0.60 -1.46
N THR A 497 4.65 0.64 -1.03
CA THR A 497 4.01 1.87 -1.54
C THR A 497 5.00 2.66 -2.39
N THR A 498 4.50 3.31 -3.44
CA THR A 498 5.29 4.20 -4.32
C THR A 498 4.92 5.64 -4.02
N ALA A 499 5.75 6.25 -3.19
CA ALA A 499 5.60 7.64 -2.75
C ALA A 499 6.42 8.59 -3.63
N ARG A 500 6.20 9.89 -3.48
CA ARG A 500 7.11 10.90 -3.98
C ARG A 500 8.47 10.74 -3.30
N LYS A 501 9.55 10.86 -4.06
CA LYS A 501 10.92 10.82 -3.52
C LYS A 501 11.20 12.02 -2.62
N PHE A 502 10.69 13.18 -3.01
CA PHE A 502 10.76 14.42 -2.26
C PHE A 502 9.35 14.81 -1.81
N PRO A 503 9.13 15.06 -0.51
CA PRO A 503 7.84 15.52 -0.02
C PRO A 503 7.34 16.74 -0.75
N LEU A 504 6.02 16.86 -0.91
CA LEU A 504 5.42 18.05 -1.48
C LEU A 504 5.56 19.22 -0.50
N GLU A 505 6.25 20.26 -0.93
CA GLU A 505 6.29 21.56 -0.26
C GLU A 505 5.37 22.53 -1.00
N ALA A 506 4.47 23.16 -0.29
CA ALA A 506 3.52 24.11 -0.87
C ALA A 506 3.31 25.32 0.04
N VAL A 507 3.11 26.47 -0.55
CA VAL A 507 2.63 27.65 0.16
C VAL A 507 1.14 27.49 0.36
N VAL A 508 0.69 27.68 1.60
CA VAL A 508 -0.70 27.48 1.99
C VAL A 508 -1.20 28.73 2.69
N GLU A 509 -2.36 29.25 2.28
CA GLU A 509 -3.03 30.40 2.87
C GLU A 509 -4.49 30.04 3.19
N PRO A 510 -4.99 30.30 4.41
CA PRO A 510 -6.39 30.09 4.75
C PRO A 510 -7.32 30.87 3.81
N LYS A 511 -8.28 30.17 3.19
CA LYS A 511 -9.30 30.73 2.29
C LYS A 511 -10.61 30.97 3.03
N LEU A 512 -10.95 30.10 3.99
CA LEU A 512 -12.16 30.19 4.79
C LEU A 512 -11.93 31.08 6.02
N GLN A 513 -13.03 31.50 6.64
CA GLN A 513 -12.99 32.31 7.84
C GLN A 513 -12.40 31.54 9.03
N GLU A 514 -11.75 32.23 9.95
CA GLU A 514 -11.00 31.65 11.07
C GLU A 514 -11.85 30.71 11.95
N HIS A 515 -13.14 31.01 12.13
CA HIS A 515 -14.05 30.18 12.92
C HIS A 515 -14.26 28.77 12.33
N VAL A 516 -13.97 28.55 11.04
CA VAL A 516 -14.07 27.22 10.40
C VAL A 516 -12.91 26.30 10.83
N PHE A 517 -11.81 26.90 11.25
CA PHE A 517 -10.61 26.22 11.73
C PHE A 517 -10.56 26.09 13.28
N SER A 518 -11.50 26.70 14.02
CA SER A 518 -11.55 26.72 15.48
C SER A 518 -12.08 25.40 16.09
#